data_671d16f382cc4d0e8db86e19769b2176
#
_entry.id   671d16f382cc4d0e8db86e19769b2176
#
_cell.length_a   1.000
_cell.length_b   1.000
_cell.length_c   1.000
_cell.angle_alpha   90.00
_cell.angle_beta   90.00
_cell.angle_gamma   90.00
#
_symmetry.space_group_name_H-M   'P 1'
#
loop_
_entity.id
_entity.type
_entity.pdbx_description
1 polymer ?
#
loop_
_entity_poly.entity_id
_entity_poly.type
_entity_poly.pdbx_seq_one_letter_code
_entity_poly.pdbx_strand_id
1 'polypeptide(L)'
;QMNNGCVCCSIREDLRTTLQLLAAKKRKGLLDFERVVIETTGLADPGPVAQTFFMDDEIAESFLLDSILTLVDAKHAAQQLNDRQEARRQVGFADQIFISKADLVSPAELDALQHRLKHMNPRAPQKVAHFGDVALSEVFDLRGFNLNAKLDIDPDFLSDDDHHHHHGEHCDHPSHQHGHDHGHGHSHDHAHCDHDHVHDEHCNHGHHHHHDDDVKSFVY
;
A
#
# COMPACT_ATOMS: atom_id res chain seq x y z
N GLN A 1 20.84 -6.76 -0.61
CA GLN A 1 20.35 -6.35 0.73
C GLN A 1 19.71 -4.98 0.53
N MET A 2 18.41 -4.94 0.46
CA MET A 2 17.70 -3.67 0.45
C MET A 2 17.61 -3.17 1.88
N ASN A 3 18.18 -1.98 2.13
CA ASN A 3 18.02 -1.28 3.39
C ASN A 3 16.55 -0.92 3.60
N ASN A 4 16.08 -1.01 4.84
CA ASN A 4 14.71 -0.77 5.33
C ASN A 4 14.18 0.65 5.06
N GLY A 5 14.10 1.07 3.81
CA GLY A 5 13.22 2.13 3.35
C GLY A 5 11.93 1.47 2.88
N CYS A 6 10.78 2.06 3.18
CA CYS A 6 9.47 1.52 2.83
C CYS A 6 9.47 0.99 1.40
N VAL A 7 9.13 -0.28 1.21
CA VAL A 7 9.05 -0.96 -0.09
C VAL A 7 8.18 -0.15 -1.08
N CYS A 8 7.18 0.56 -0.58
CA CYS A 8 6.30 1.43 -1.36
C CYS A 8 7.01 2.61 -2.05
N CYS A 9 7.94 3.28 -1.36
CA CYS A 9 8.67 4.43 -1.94
C CYS A 9 9.63 3.99 -3.06
N SER A 10 10.31 2.85 -2.89
CA SER A 10 11.21 2.31 -3.92
C SER A 10 10.45 1.88 -5.17
N ILE A 11 9.30 1.23 -5.02
CA ILE A 11 8.47 0.80 -6.16
C ILE A 11 7.95 2.01 -6.94
N ARG A 12 7.52 3.09 -6.26
CA ARG A 12 7.04 4.32 -6.90
C ARG A 12 8.14 4.99 -7.71
N GLU A 13 9.35 5.11 -7.16
CA GLU A 13 10.48 5.73 -7.85
C GLU A 13 10.98 4.90 -9.05
N ASP A 14 11.02 3.58 -8.92
CA ASP A 14 11.39 2.68 -10.01
C ASP A 14 10.35 2.75 -11.15
N LEU A 15 9.06 2.80 -10.82
CA LEU A 15 7.98 2.96 -11.81
C LEU A 15 8.09 4.31 -12.51
N ARG A 16 8.28 5.39 -11.75
CA ARG A 16 8.46 6.75 -12.27
C ARG A 16 9.61 6.81 -13.28
N THR A 17 10.78 6.35 -12.88
CA THR A 17 11.96 6.30 -13.75
C THR A 17 11.71 5.48 -15.03
N THR A 18 11.03 4.35 -14.91
CA THR A 18 10.70 3.49 -16.05
C THR A 18 9.73 4.19 -17.02
N LEU A 19 8.68 4.82 -16.50
CA LEU A 19 7.70 5.54 -17.32
C LEU A 19 8.34 6.74 -18.04
N GLN A 20 9.17 7.53 -17.36
CA GLN A 20 9.93 8.64 -17.96
C GLN A 20 10.83 8.15 -19.09
N LEU A 21 11.53 7.02 -18.88
CA LEU A 21 12.35 6.40 -19.91
C LEU A 21 11.54 5.94 -21.14
N LEU A 22 10.36 5.33 -20.91
CA LEU A 22 9.45 4.91 -21.96
C LEU A 22 8.93 6.11 -22.75
N ALA A 23 8.52 7.18 -22.08
CA ALA A 23 8.08 8.43 -22.69
C ALA A 23 9.19 9.05 -23.54
N ALA A 24 10.42 9.13 -23.01
CA ALA A 24 11.57 9.66 -23.75
C ALA A 24 11.90 8.83 -25.00
N LYS A 25 11.85 7.50 -24.91
CA LYS A 25 12.12 6.62 -26.06
C LYS A 25 11.02 6.73 -27.13
N LYS A 26 9.76 6.85 -26.71
CA LYS A 26 8.62 7.07 -27.61
C LYS A 26 8.75 8.41 -28.35
N ARG A 27 9.05 9.51 -27.64
CA ARG A 27 9.30 10.84 -28.24
C ARG A 27 10.43 10.83 -29.26
N LYS A 28 11.45 9.99 -29.08
CA LYS A 28 12.58 9.82 -30.01
C LYS A 28 12.28 8.86 -31.16
N GLY A 29 11.09 8.29 -31.24
CA GLY A 29 10.74 7.29 -32.23
C GLY A 29 11.48 5.95 -32.10
N LEU A 30 12.10 5.69 -30.93
CA LEU A 30 12.79 4.43 -30.66
C LEU A 30 11.84 3.31 -30.22
N LEU A 31 10.69 3.67 -29.70
CA LEU A 31 9.61 2.76 -29.32
C LEU A 31 8.29 3.28 -29.90
N ASP A 32 7.48 2.35 -30.39
CA ASP A 32 6.10 2.61 -30.81
C ASP A 32 5.16 1.72 -29.98
N PHE A 33 4.36 2.35 -29.15
CA PHE A 33 3.33 1.69 -28.34
C PHE A 33 2.18 2.66 -28.06
N GLU A 34 0.99 2.14 -27.94
CA GLU A 34 -0.21 2.92 -27.63
C GLU A 34 -0.57 2.82 -26.14
N ARG A 35 -0.15 1.73 -25.49
CA ARG A 35 -0.54 1.40 -24.11
C ARG A 35 0.62 0.88 -23.29
N VAL A 36 0.52 1.08 -21.99
CA VAL A 36 1.37 0.46 -20.98
C VAL A 36 0.45 -0.32 -20.04
N VAL A 37 0.78 -1.57 -19.78
CA VAL A 37 0.10 -2.40 -18.78
C VAL A 37 1.06 -2.62 -17.63
N ILE A 38 0.60 -2.32 -16.43
CA ILE A 38 1.39 -2.48 -15.20
C ILE A 38 0.76 -3.61 -14.41
N GLU A 39 1.50 -4.69 -14.24
CA GLU A 39 1.11 -5.77 -13.34
C GLU A 39 1.82 -5.59 -12.01
N THR A 40 1.06 -5.52 -10.94
CA THR A 40 1.58 -5.47 -9.57
C THR A 40 1.56 -6.85 -8.92
N THR A 41 2.35 -7.04 -7.88
CA THR A 41 2.25 -8.26 -7.07
C THR A 41 0.91 -8.32 -6.34
N GLY A 42 0.46 -9.53 -5.97
CA GLY A 42 -0.80 -9.73 -5.26
C GLY A 42 -0.90 -9.07 -3.88
N LEU A 43 0.22 -8.56 -3.34
CA LEU A 43 0.29 -7.85 -2.07
C LEU A 43 0.50 -6.33 -2.23
N ALA A 44 0.56 -5.82 -3.46
CA ALA A 44 0.79 -4.41 -3.68
C ALA A 44 -0.46 -3.58 -3.38
N ASP A 45 -0.26 -2.46 -2.68
CA ASP A 45 -1.25 -1.39 -2.60
C ASP A 45 -1.29 -0.65 -3.94
N PRO A 46 -2.44 -0.53 -4.61
CA PRO A 46 -2.56 0.19 -5.86
C PRO A 46 -2.44 1.72 -5.71
N GLY A 47 -2.63 2.25 -4.52
CA GLY A 47 -2.60 3.69 -4.25
C GLY A 47 -1.31 4.36 -4.72
N PRO A 48 -0.13 3.99 -4.21
CA PRO A 48 1.15 4.56 -4.60
C PRO A 48 1.46 4.44 -6.10
N VAL A 49 1.02 3.35 -6.74
CA VAL A 49 1.16 3.15 -8.19
C VAL A 49 0.32 4.18 -8.95
N ALA A 50 -0.95 4.34 -8.55
CA ALA A 50 -1.85 5.30 -9.18
C ALA A 50 -1.40 6.76 -8.96
N GLN A 51 -0.91 7.11 -7.76
CA GLN A 51 -0.38 8.44 -7.43
C GLN A 51 0.70 8.90 -8.41
N THR A 52 1.57 8.00 -8.88
CA THR A 52 2.65 8.31 -9.82
C THR A 52 2.15 9.05 -11.07
N PHE A 53 0.92 8.79 -11.49
CA PHE A 53 0.31 9.41 -12.68
C PHE A 53 -0.23 10.81 -12.43
N PHE A 54 -0.30 11.27 -11.19
CA PHE A 54 -0.86 12.58 -10.83
C PHE A 54 0.17 13.51 -10.18
N MET A 55 1.21 12.96 -9.58
CA MET A 55 2.21 13.71 -8.82
C MET A 55 3.48 14.04 -9.61
N ASP A 56 3.64 13.46 -10.81
CA ASP A 56 4.77 13.73 -11.70
C ASP A 56 4.26 14.36 -12.99
N ASP A 57 4.60 15.63 -13.23
CA ASP A 57 4.13 16.41 -14.38
C ASP A 57 4.54 15.78 -15.72
N GLU A 58 5.75 15.23 -15.83
CA GLU A 58 6.23 14.61 -17.07
C GLU A 58 5.45 13.32 -17.38
N ILE A 59 5.08 12.58 -16.35
CA ILE A 59 4.26 11.36 -16.51
C ILE A 59 2.82 11.77 -16.85
N ALA A 60 2.24 12.74 -16.14
CA ALA A 60 0.89 13.22 -16.38
C ALA A 60 0.71 13.79 -17.81
N GLU A 61 1.74 14.43 -18.39
CA GLU A 61 1.74 14.89 -19.76
C GLU A 61 1.83 13.76 -20.80
N SER A 62 2.48 12.65 -20.44
CA SER A 62 2.78 11.56 -21.38
C SER A 62 1.84 10.36 -21.29
N PHE A 63 1.20 10.14 -20.15
CA PHE A 63 0.36 9.00 -19.86
C PHE A 63 -0.95 9.40 -19.20
N LEU A 64 -1.99 8.68 -19.53
CA LEU A 64 -3.30 8.77 -18.89
C LEU A 64 -3.59 7.44 -18.20
N LEU A 65 -3.89 7.47 -16.90
CA LEU A 65 -4.36 6.29 -16.17
C LEU A 65 -5.80 5.98 -16.62
N ASP A 66 -5.97 4.90 -17.36
CA ASP A 66 -7.26 4.49 -17.90
C ASP A 66 -8.14 3.84 -16.83
N SER A 67 -7.60 2.84 -16.14
CA SER A 67 -8.35 2.07 -15.15
C SER A 67 -7.43 1.20 -14.29
N ILE A 68 -7.95 0.83 -13.12
CA ILE A 68 -7.37 -0.16 -12.22
C ILE A 68 -8.24 -1.40 -12.26
N LEU A 69 -7.66 -2.51 -12.69
CA LEU A 69 -8.33 -3.81 -12.76
C LEU A 69 -7.88 -4.68 -11.60
N THR A 70 -8.83 -5.25 -10.87
CA THR A 70 -8.53 -6.15 -9.76
C THR A 70 -9.01 -7.55 -10.07
N LEU A 71 -8.09 -8.53 -9.97
CA LEU A 71 -8.42 -9.94 -10.07
C LEU A 71 -8.65 -10.52 -8.68
N VAL A 72 -9.81 -11.11 -8.49
CA VAL A 72 -10.22 -11.74 -7.22
C VAL A 72 -10.30 -13.25 -7.42
N ASP A 73 -9.52 -14.01 -6.66
CA ASP A 73 -9.58 -15.48 -6.62
C ASP A 73 -10.77 -15.91 -5.76
N ALA A 74 -11.84 -16.42 -6.39
CA ALA A 74 -13.07 -16.80 -5.69
C ALA A 74 -12.83 -17.77 -4.53
N LYS A 75 -11.89 -18.72 -4.70
CA LYS A 75 -11.61 -19.75 -3.70
C LYS A 75 -10.97 -19.20 -2.43
N HIS A 76 -10.09 -18.20 -2.55
CA HIS A 76 -9.31 -17.67 -1.43
C HIS A 76 -9.77 -16.29 -0.97
N ALA A 77 -10.65 -15.63 -1.71
CA ALA A 77 -11.06 -14.25 -1.46
C ALA A 77 -11.64 -14.03 -0.06
N ALA A 78 -12.45 -14.96 0.43
CA ALA A 78 -13.10 -14.81 1.73
C ALA A 78 -12.06 -14.64 2.85
N GLN A 79 -11.01 -15.47 2.84
CA GLN A 79 -9.91 -15.40 3.80
C GLN A 79 -9.06 -14.14 3.56
N GLN A 80 -8.61 -13.91 2.32
CA GLN A 80 -7.76 -12.77 1.99
C GLN A 80 -8.39 -11.42 2.36
N LEU A 81 -9.68 -11.25 2.09
CA LEU A 81 -10.41 -10.04 2.45
C LEU A 81 -10.62 -9.88 3.96
N ASN A 82 -10.54 -10.95 4.75
CA ASN A 82 -10.54 -10.85 6.22
C ASN A 82 -9.17 -10.48 6.76
N ASP A 83 -8.13 -11.14 6.28
CA ASP A 83 -6.81 -11.16 6.90
C ASP A 83 -5.89 -10.07 6.37
N ARG A 84 -6.11 -9.59 5.11
CA ARG A 84 -5.18 -8.69 4.42
C ARG A 84 -5.82 -7.32 4.10
N GLN A 85 -5.18 -6.27 4.59
CA GLN A 85 -5.60 -4.90 4.29
C GLN A 85 -5.38 -4.57 2.81
N GLU A 86 -4.29 -5.04 2.23
CA GLU A 86 -3.93 -4.85 0.83
C GLU A 86 -5.02 -5.39 -0.11
N ALA A 87 -5.55 -6.59 0.18
CA ALA A 87 -6.65 -7.16 -0.59
C ALA A 87 -7.90 -6.27 -0.56
N ARG A 88 -8.21 -5.69 0.61
CA ARG A 88 -9.32 -4.74 0.74
C ARG A 88 -9.06 -3.45 -0.04
N ARG A 89 -7.83 -2.91 0.03
CA ARG A 89 -7.45 -1.71 -0.74
C ARG A 89 -7.50 -1.97 -2.24
N GLN A 90 -7.01 -3.12 -2.71
CA GLN A 90 -7.11 -3.51 -4.13
C GLN A 90 -8.56 -3.52 -4.62
N VAL A 91 -9.48 -4.08 -3.84
CA VAL A 91 -10.92 -4.07 -4.18
C VAL A 91 -11.48 -2.65 -4.13
N GLY A 92 -11.14 -1.85 -3.12
CA GLY A 92 -11.60 -0.47 -3.00
C GLY A 92 -11.14 0.42 -4.16
N PHE A 93 -9.89 0.25 -4.60
CA PHE A 93 -9.31 1.02 -5.70
C PHE A 93 -9.70 0.51 -7.10
N ALA A 94 -10.32 -0.66 -7.22
CA ALA A 94 -10.70 -1.21 -8.51
C ALA A 94 -11.71 -0.31 -9.26
N ASP A 95 -11.52 -0.19 -10.57
CA ASP A 95 -12.49 0.38 -11.49
C ASP A 95 -13.27 -0.73 -12.20
N GLN A 96 -12.68 -1.94 -12.28
CA GLN A 96 -13.31 -3.17 -12.74
C GLN A 96 -12.78 -4.34 -11.90
N ILE A 97 -13.66 -5.27 -11.52
CA ILE A 97 -13.31 -6.48 -10.79
C ILE A 97 -13.57 -7.70 -11.64
N PHE A 98 -12.55 -8.54 -11.83
CA PHE A 98 -12.68 -9.86 -12.44
C PHE A 98 -12.58 -10.93 -11.37
N ILE A 99 -13.57 -11.82 -11.31
CA ILE A 99 -13.61 -12.93 -10.37
C ILE A 99 -13.13 -14.19 -11.10
N SER A 100 -11.96 -14.66 -10.74
CA SER A 100 -11.37 -15.89 -11.29
C SER A 100 -11.70 -17.11 -10.42
N LYS A 101 -11.50 -18.30 -10.95
CA LYS A 101 -11.69 -19.57 -10.25
C LYS A 101 -13.10 -19.76 -9.66
N ALA A 102 -14.10 -19.17 -10.28
CA ALA A 102 -15.48 -19.31 -9.85
C ALA A 102 -16.00 -20.76 -9.96
N ASP A 103 -15.37 -21.57 -10.80
CA ASP A 103 -15.59 -23.01 -10.93
C ASP A 103 -15.15 -23.86 -9.73
N LEU A 104 -14.34 -23.26 -8.83
CA LEU A 104 -13.82 -23.95 -7.63
C LEU A 104 -14.63 -23.64 -6.36
N VAL A 105 -15.73 -22.93 -6.47
CA VAL A 105 -16.62 -22.58 -5.37
C VAL A 105 -18.07 -22.92 -5.72
N SER A 106 -18.92 -23.08 -4.70
CA SER A 106 -20.35 -23.28 -4.92
C SER A 106 -21.03 -21.98 -5.40
N PRO A 107 -22.19 -22.08 -6.08
CA PRO A 107 -22.95 -20.88 -6.46
C PRO A 107 -23.29 -19.98 -5.29
N ALA A 108 -23.58 -20.53 -4.12
CA ALA A 108 -23.88 -19.73 -2.91
C ALA A 108 -22.67 -18.98 -2.39
N GLU A 109 -21.46 -19.59 -2.43
CA GLU A 109 -20.22 -18.91 -2.05
C GLU A 109 -19.86 -17.80 -3.03
N LEU A 110 -20.06 -18.03 -4.34
CA LEU A 110 -19.84 -17.03 -5.37
C LEU A 110 -20.79 -15.84 -5.17
N ASP A 111 -22.07 -16.08 -4.95
CA ASP A 111 -23.06 -15.03 -4.69
C ASP A 111 -22.71 -14.21 -3.44
N ALA A 112 -22.35 -14.87 -2.35
CA ALA A 112 -21.90 -14.21 -1.14
C ALA A 112 -20.65 -13.35 -1.36
N LEU A 113 -19.69 -13.83 -2.13
CA LEU A 113 -18.50 -13.08 -2.52
C LEU A 113 -18.85 -11.85 -3.35
N GLN A 114 -19.66 -12.01 -4.39
CA GLN A 114 -20.09 -10.91 -5.24
C GLN A 114 -20.85 -9.83 -4.45
N HIS A 115 -21.72 -10.24 -3.53
CA HIS A 115 -22.41 -9.33 -2.64
C HIS A 115 -21.43 -8.56 -1.73
N ARG A 116 -20.45 -9.25 -1.16
CA ARG A 116 -19.41 -8.61 -0.34
C ARG A 116 -18.58 -7.61 -1.13
N LEU A 117 -18.10 -7.97 -2.32
CA LEU A 117 -17.32 -7.09 -3.20
C LEU A 117 -18.14 -5.85 -3.59
N LYS A 118 -19.44 -6.03 -3.88
CA LYS A 118 -20.35 -4.93 -4.20
C LYS A 118 -20.57 -3.98 -3.04
N HIS A 119 -20.56 -4.50 -1.82
CA HIS A 119 -20.65 -3.69 -0.61
C HIS A 119 -19.35 -2.89 -0.37
N MET A 120 -18.19 -3.50 -0.64
CA MET A 120 -16.89 -2.85 -0.48
C MET A 120 -16.62 -1.79 -1.55
N ASN A 121 -17.00 -2.06 -2.80
CA ASN A 121 -16.85 -1.15 -3.92
C ASN A 121 -18.11 -1.18 -4.81
N PRO A 122 -19.10 -0.35 -4.49
CA PRO A 122 -20.38 -0.31 -5.25
C PRO A 122 -20.21 0.25 -6.67
N ARG A 123 -19.09 0.94 -6.97
CA ARG A 123 -18.85 1.57 -8.27
C ARG A 123 -18.25 0.59 -9.28
N ALA A 124 -17.38 -0.31 -8.86
CA ALA A 124 -16.72 -1.25 -9.75
C ALA A 124 -17.71 -2.33 -10.28
N PRO A 125 -17.87 -2.46 -11.58
CA PRO A 125 -18.54 -3.62 -12.18
C PRO A 125 -17.79 -4.90 -11.82
N GLN A 126 -18.53 -6.01 -11.71
CA GLN A 126 -17.96 -7.32 -11.43
C GLN A 126 -18.26 -8.28 -12.57
N LYS A 127 -17.28 -9.06 -12.96
CA LYS A 127 -17.42 -10.08 -13.99
C LYS A 127 -16.66 -11.34 -13.61
N VAL A 128 -17.28 -12.48 -13.83
CA VAL A 128 -16.58 -13.77 -13.75
C VAL A 128 -15.69 -13.93 -14.98
N ALA A 129 -14.41 -14.23 -14.76
CA ALA A 129 -13.42 -14.50 -15.78
C ALA A 129 -12.92 -15.93 -15.64
N HIS A 130 -13.08 -16.74 -16.68
CA HIS A 130 -12.62 -18.11 -16.69
C HIS A 130 -11.33 -18.19 -17.51
N PHE A 131 -10.22 -18.56 -16.85
CA PHE A 131 -8.88 -18.62 -17.48
C PHE A 131 -8.47 -17.36 -18.27
N GLY A 132 -8.92 -16.18 -17.86
CA GLY A 132 -8.62 -14.93 -18.55
C GLY A 132 -9.42 -14.70 -19.83
N ASP A 133 -10.45 -15.50 -20.08
CA ASP A 133 -11.36 -15.29 -21.21
C ASP A 133 -12.29 -14.10 -20.94
N VAL A 134 -11.81 -12.93 -21.34
CA VAL A 134 -12.51 -11.64 -21.25
C VAL A 134 -12.31 -10.87 -22.55
N ALA A 135 -13.31 -10.11 -22.97
CA ALA A 135 -13.19 -9.27 -24.15
C ALA A 135 -12.21 -8.11 -23.89
N LEU A 136 -11.36 -7.77 -24.85
CA LEU A 136 -10.41 -6.65 -24.72
C LEU A 136 -11.10 -5.32 -24.44
N SER A 137 -12.32 -5.12 -24.92
CA SER A 137 -13.14 -3.94 -24.62
C SER A 137 -13.59 -3.84 -23.16
N GLU A 138 -13.43 -4.89 -22.38
CA GLU A 138 -13.71 -4.92 -20.93
C GLU A 138 -12.46 -4.69 -20.08
N VAL A 139 -11.31 -4.60 -20.74
CA VAL A 139 -10.00 -4.42 -20.12
C VAL A 139 -9.39 -3.07 -20.49
N PHE A 140 -9.62 -2.59 -21.71
CA PHE A 140 -9.01 -1.38 -22.24
C PHE A 140 -10.05 -0.32 -22.62
N ASP A 141 -9.62 0.95 -22.56
CA ASP A 141 -10.41 2.14 -22.88
C ASP A 141 -11.65 2.30 -22.00
N LEU A 142 -11.56 1.81 -20.76
CA LEU A 142 -12.66 1.86 -19.82
C LEU A 142 -12.91 3.29 -19.34
N ARG A 143 -11.86 4.14 -19.31
CA ARG A 143 -11.89 5.48 -18.73
C ARG A 143 -12.53 5.47 -17.35
N GLY A 144 -12.27 4.37 -16.61
CA GLY A 144 -12.94 4.07 -15.34
C GLY A 144 -12.33 4.83 -14.18
N PHE A 145 -11.08 5.27 -14.31
CA PHE A 145 -10.40 5.94 -13.21
C PHE A 145 -11.07 7.27 -12.89
N ASN A 146 -11.50 7.41 -11.62
CA ASN A 146 -12.12 8.61 -11.11
C ASN A 146 -11.37 9.07 -9.85
N LEU A 147 -10.59 10.13 -9.97
CA LEU A 147 -9.78 10.67 -8.89
C LEU A 147 -10.61 11.03 -7.65
N ASN A 148 -11.76 11.68 -7.84
CA ASN A 148 -12.63 12.05 -6.70
C ASN A 148 -13.11 10.81 -5.94
N ALA A 149 -13.43 9.73 -6.67
CA ALA A 149 -13.80 8.47 -6.05
C ALA A 149 -12.66 7.84 -5.24
N LYS A 150 -11.41 8.04 -5.65
CA LYS A 150 -10.24 7.55 -4.89
C LYS A 150 -9.96 8.43 -3.67
N LEU A 151 -10.18 9.73 -3.74
CA LEU A 151 -10.10 10.65 -2.60
C LEU A 151 -11.20 10.36 -1.55
N ASP A 152 -12.38 9.87 -1.96
CA ASP A 152 -13.41 9.41 -1.02
C ASP A 152 -12.95 8.17 -0.21
N ILE A 153 -12.11 7.32 -0.81
CA ILE A 153 -11.56 6.10 -0.19
C ILE A 153 -10.33 6.42 0.65
N ASP A 154 -9.47 7.28 0.14
CA ASP A 154 -8.22 7.70 0.74
C ASP A 154 -8.06 9.22 0.56
N PRO A 155 -8.47 10.01 1.56
CA PRO A 155 -8.39 11.48 1.50
C PRO A 155 -6.96 12.00 1.31
N ASP A 156 -5.97 11.25 1.78
CA ASP A 156 -4.55 11.58 1.68
C ASP A 156 -3.91 11.06 0.39
N PHE A 157 -4.73 10.55 -0.55
CA PHE A 157 -4.25 9.94 -1.80
C PHE A 157 -3.31 10.83 -2.62
N LEU A 158 -3.44 12.16 -2.57
CA LEU A 158 -2.56 13.11 -3.26
C LEU A 158 -1.57 13.81 -2.33
N SER A 159 -1.52 13.48 -1.05
CA SER A 159 -0.52 14.05 -0.15
C SER A 159 0.84 13.38 -0.37
N ASP A 160 1.91 14.19 -0.36
CA ASP A 160 3.27 13.66 -0.34
C ASP A 160 3.50 12.90 0.97
N ASP A 161 4.12 11.73 0.89
CA ASP A 161 4.49 10.89 2.04
C ASP A 161 5.64 11.50 2.89
N ASP A 162 5.71 12.82 3.02
CA ASP A 162 6.54 13.50 4.01
C ASP A 162 5.92 13.38 5.42
N HIS A 163 5.57 12.16 5.80
CA HIS A 163 5.24 11.88 7.19
C HIS A 163 6.51 11.91 8.03
N HIS A 164 6.92 13.12 8.41
CA HIS A 164 7.66 13.29 9.63
C HIS A 164 6.80 12.71 10.74
N HIS A 165 7.23 11.56 11.28
CA HIS A 165 6.69 11.05 12.51
C HIS A 165 6.91 12.11 13.60
N HIS A 166 5.92 12.97 13.78
CA HIS A 166 5.81 13.73 15.00
C HIS A 166 5.51 12.72 16.11
N HIS A 167 6.57 12.31 16.77
CA HIS A 167 6.45 11.76 18.11
C HIS A 167 5.87 12.89 18.96
N GLY A 168 4.56 12.89 19.11
CA GLY A 168 3.86 13.74 20.05
C GLY A 168 4.28 13.33 21.46
N GLU A 169 5.27 14.02 22.00
CA GLU A 169 5.54 14.04 23.44
C GLU A 169 4.41 14.79 24.12
N HIS A 170 3.38 14.09 24.52
CA HIS A 170 2.48 14.50 25.57
C HIS A 170 2.30 13.34 26.56
N CYS A 171 3.33 13.16 27.38
CA CYS A 171 3.15 12.53 28.68
C CYS A 171 2.83 13.62 29.69
N ASP A 172 1.55 13.88 29.92
CA ASP A 172 1.08 14.64 31.06
C ASP A 172 1.40 13.84 32.34
N HIS A 173 2.47 14.22 33.03
CA HIS A 173 2.70 13.83 34.42
C HIS A 173 2.18 14.93 35.32
N PRO A 174 1.32 14.60 36.30
CA PRO A 174 0.89 15.57 37.30
C PRO A 174 2.07 15.98 38.18
N SER A 175 2.25 17.28 38.28
CA SER A 175 3.23 18.00 39.06
C SER A 175 3.20 17.58 40.54
N HIS A 176 4.28 16.98 41.04
CA HIS A 176 4.61 17.02 42.49
C HIS A 176 5.53 18.20 42.75
N GLN A 177 4.96 19.20 43.41
CA GLN A 177 5.64 20.33 43.98
C GLN A 177 6.44 19.87 45.21
N HIS A 178 7.76 19.87 45.16
CA HIS A 178 8.60 19.98 46.34
C HIS A 178 9.69 20.98 46.04
N GLY A 179 9.52 22.17 46.64
CA GLY A 179 10.56 23.17 46.73
C GLY A 179 11.59 22.73 47.81
N HIS A 180 12.85 22.82 47.45
CA HIS A 180 13.94 23.13 48.39
C HIS A 180 15.09 23.78 47.64
N ASP A 181 15.31 25.02 47.99
CA ASP A 181 16.44 25.86 47.78
C ASP A 181 17.69 25.26 48.46
N HIS A 182 18.85 25.27 47.77
CA HIS A 182 20.17 25.56 48.30
C HIS A 182 21.24 25.38 47.24
N GLY A 183 21.95 26.50 46.96
CA GLY A 183 23.15 26.56 46.16
C GLY A 183 24.36 25.88 46.80
N HIS A 184 25.29 25.55 45.96
CA HIS A 184 26.74 25.72 46.03
C HIS A 184 27.44 24.78 45.06
N GLY A 185 28.35 25.37 44.29
CA GLY A 185 29.19 24.70 43.33
C GLY A 185 30.23 23.77 44.00
N HIS A 186 30.74 22.87 43.21
CA HIS A 186 32.16 22.57 43.05
C HIS A 186 32.37 21.43 42.07
N SER A 187 33.44 21.58 41.34
CA SER A 187 34.10 20.75 40.35
C SER A 187 34.49 19.33 40.81
N HIS A 188 34.72 18.52 39.78
CA HIS A 188 35.66 17.37 39.70
C HIS A 188 35.14 15.97 39.97
N ASP A 189 35.38 15.18 39.04
CA ASP A 189 36.15 13.94 38.88
C ASP A 189 35.37 12.70 38.48
N HIS A 190 35.95 12.08 37.46
CA HIS A 190 35.59 10.80 36.90
C HIS A 190 35.68 9.66 37.91
N ALA A 191 34.63 8.87 38.06
CA ALA A 191 34.74 7.50 38.56
C ALA A 191 33.71 6.61 37.89
N HIS A 192 34.18 5.52 37.30
CA HIS A 192 33.44 4.39 36.87
C HIS A 192 32.48 3.88 37.94
N CYS A 193 31.22 3.75 37.60
CA CYS A 193 30.30 2.95 38.40
C CYS A 193 29.74 1.84 37.51
N ASP A 194 30.25 0.64 37.69
CA ASP A 194 29.58 -0.59 37.33
C ASP A 194 28.27 -0.68 38.10
N HIS A 195 27.15 -0.61 37.43
CA HIS A 195 25.87 -0.98 38.01
C HIS A 195 25.36 -2.24 37.30
N ASP A 196 25.55 -3.36 38.01
CA ASP A 196 24.78 -4.58 37.81
C ASP A 196 23.30 -4.27 38.02
N HIS A 197 22.53 -4.24 36.95
CA HIS A 197 21.08 -4.23 37.01
C HIS A 197 20.55 -5.65 36.95
N VAL A 198 20.07 -6.12 38.08
CA VAL A 198 19.22 -7.30 38.19
C VAL A 198 17.93 -7.02 37.42
N HIS A 199 17.68 -7.76 36.34
CA HIS A 199 16.43 -7.71 35.62
C HIS A 199 15.34 -8.45 36.39
N ASP A 200 14.38 -7.70 36.87
CA ASP A 200 13.13 -8.23 37.39
C ASP A 200 12.24 -8.73 36.26
N GLU A 201 11.74 -9.96 36.40
CA GLU A 201 11.00 -10.74 35.38
C GLU A 201 9.55 -10.28 35.14
N HIS A 202 9.26 -8.99 34.98
CA HIS A 202 7.90 -8.55 34.67
C HIS A 202 7.80 -7.31 33.76
N CYS A 203 8.45 -7.35 32.60
CA CYS A 203 8.11 -6.42 31.52
C CYS A 203 7.81 -7.22 30.23
N ASN A 204 6.62 -7.76 30.17
CA ASN A 204 6.08 -8.38 28.95
C ASN A 204 5.51 -7.30 28.03
N HIS A 205 6.36 -6.55 27.34
CA HIS A 205 5.97 -5.74 26.20
C HIS A 205 6.16 -6.56 24.94
N GLY A 206 5.16 -7.37 24.62
CA GLY A 206 5.08 -8.07 23.36
C GLY A 206 4.84 -7.08 22.23
N HIS A 207 5.89 -6.49 21.67
CA HIS A 207 5.86 -5.94 20.33
C HIS A 207 5.85 -7.12 19.36
N HIS A 208 4.66 -7.61 19.03
CA HIS A 208 4.47 -8.51 17.92
C HIS A 208 4.67 -7.69 16.63
N HIS A 209 5.91 -7.62 16.18
CA HIS A 209 6.18 -7.38 14.78
C HIS A 209 5.76 -8.66 14.04
N HIS A 210 4.57 -8.64 13.48
CA HIS A 210 4.20 -9.64 12.48
C HIS A 210 5.11 -9.40 11.26
N HIS A 211 6.24 -10.09 11.25
CA HIS A 211 6.97 -10.32 10.01
C HIS A 211 6.13 -11.29 9.19
N ASP A 212 5.70 -10.84 8.02
CA ASP A 212 5.00 -11.68 7.06
C ASP A 212 6.04 -12.62 6.42
N ASP A 213 6.43 -13.68 7.17
CA ASP A 213 7.41 -14.67 6.72
C ASP A 213 6.90 -15.56 5.57
N ASP A 214 5.64 -15.35 5.13
CA ASP A 214 5.00 -16.14 4.08
C ASP A 214 5.29 -15.64 2.65
N VAL A 215 5.98 -14.50 2.50
CA VAL A 215 6.28 -13.94 1.17
C VAL A 215 7.70 -14.33 0.76
N LYS A 216 7.82 -15.31 -0.12
CA LYS A 216 9.08 -15.69 -0.77
C LYS A 216 9.11 -15.08 -2.16
N SER A 217 10.05 -14.16 -2.42
CA SER A 217 10.32 -13.65 -3.75
C SER A 217 11.33 -14.55 -4.46
N PHE A 218 10.98 -15.03 -5.63
CA PHE A 218 11.87 -15.74 -6.53
C PHE A 218 12.14 -14.84 -7.74
N VAL A 219 13.41 -14.51 -7.96
CA VAL A 219 13.87 -13.84 -9.18
C VAL A 219 14.48 -14.90 -10.08
N TYR A 220 13.96 -15.04 -11.30
CA TYR A 220 14.53 -15.90 -12.35
C TYR A 220 15.43 -15.08 -13.26
#